data_b4dc2f7333767a54495fe3f97bc5e7d2
#
_entry.id   b4dc2f7333767a54495fe3f97bc5e7d2
#
_cell.length_a   1.000
_cell.length_b   1.000
_cell.length_c   1.000
_cell.angle_alpha   90.00
_cell.angle_beta   90.00
_cell.angle_gamma   90.00
#
_symmetry.space_group_name_H-M   'P 1'
#
loop_
_entity.id
_entity.type
_entity.pdbx_description
1 polymer ?
#
loop_
_entity_poly.entity_id
_entity_poly.type
_entity_poly.pdbx_seq_one_letter_code
_entity_poly.pdbx_strand_id
1 'polypeptide(L)'
;MEKLIAFAYSDLIDINNGEVLREYIRKVKQKYIAFCFKRIQIISEKDFEAVINRTIGINMCAGIYSYYNSADGKVVRLQDYNMGSALRDGFDFGGMLVVNTEYAKEASFSVMPTAKKAAFYDLLLRLIPMGGIKIVPEPLYIMPEEKGNDFETKNFAYVDPRNREYQQECETIFKVVLEDMGALLPPINRGPKGFAQEVKKFKNLVSVIIPVKNRESTIETALRSAAEQKTDFPYNIIVVDNHSTDHTSDVIAKMQGLYPDKIVRIVPDNVGFGIGGCWNLAIDHPECGAFAVQLDSDDGYCHQNVLQVIADKFRKEKCAMLVGSYQLTNADFEPLDVPPITHSEYTSENGHNNLLRVNGVGAPRCFFTPVIREIRFPNVSYGEDYAVALRISGEYKVSRIFEVLYNCRRWSGNSDANPSHEAQIHNNYVKDLFRERELSRRYTLINGDE
;
A
#
# COMPACT_ATOMS: atom_id res chain seq x y z
N MET A 1 -20.36 32.74 9.58
CA MET A 1 -19.43 31.56 9.66
C MET A 1 -18.46 31.64 10.84
N GLU A 2 -17.75 32.71 11.10
CA GLU A 2 -16.81 32.84 12.23
C GLU A 2 -17.41 32.51 13.60
N LYS A 3 -18.73 32.61 13.78
CA LYS A 3 -19.40 32.24 15.04
C LYS A 3 -19.64 30.74 15.22
N LEU A 4 -19.65 29.96 14.14
CA LEU A 4 -19.95 28.52 14.15
C LEU A 4 -18.69 27.67 13.92
N ILE A 5 -17.78 28.15 13.07
CA ILE A 5 -16.61 27.42 12.60
C ILE A 5 -15.34 28.22 12.86
N ALA A 6 -14.35 27.57 13.45
CA ALA A 6 -12.97 28.08 13.53
C ALA A 6 -12.16 27.49 12.37
N PHE A 7 -11.50 28.34 11.59
CA PHE A 7 -10.66 27.91 10.49
C PHE A 7 -9.20 27.81 10.92
N ALA A 8 -8.64 26.61 10.84
CA ALA A 8 -7.25 26.28 11.15
C ALA A 8 -6.50 26.04 9.83
N TYR A 9 -5.82 27.07 9.32
CA TYR A 9 -5.00 26.95 8.11
C TYR A 9 -3.63 26.37 8.46
N SER A 10 -3.23 25.29 7.78
CA SER A 10 -1.97 24.58 8.04
C SER A 10 -0.71 25.41 7.73
N ASP A 11 -0.82 26.48 6.96
CA ASP A 11 0.25 27.44 6.72
C ASP A 11 0.38 28.50 7.83
N LEU A 12 -0.58 28.57 8.76
CA LEU A 12 -0.58 29.50 9.90
C LEU A 12 -0.45 28.79 11.26
N ILE A 13 -0.86 27.53 11.33
CA ILE A 13 -0.87 26.73 12.55
C ILE A 13 -0.20 25.40 12.24
N ASP A 14 0.88 25.08 12.95
CA ASP A 14 1.54 23.78 12.82
C ASP A 14 0.71 22.67 13.47
N ILE A 15 -0.28 22.18 12.72
CA ILE A 15 -1.17 21.09 13.16
C ILE A 15 -0.45 19.75 13.33
N ASN A 16 0.77 19.62 12.82
CA ASN A 16 1.57 18.41 12.95
C ASN A 16 2.42 18.39 14.25
N ASN A 17 2.49 19.51 14.96
CA ASN A 17 3.11 19.59 16.27
C ASN A 17 2.09 19.33 17.38
N GLY A 18 2.34 18.37 18.26
CA GLY A 18 1.39 17.91 19.28
C GLY A 18 1.02 18.98 20.31
N GLU A 19 1.98 19.74 20.79
CA GLU A 19 1.72 20.85 21.73
C GLU A 19 0.87 21.93 21.08
N VAL A 20 1.25 22.38 19.89
CA VAL A 20 0.56 23.45 19.15
C VAL A 20 -0.88 23.04 18.81
N LEU A 21 -1.08 21.82 18.29
CA LEU A 21 -2.39 21.29 17.93
C LEU A 21 -3.32 21.20 19.16
N ARG A 22 -2.84 20.61 20.25
CA ARG A 22 -3.62 20.48 21.50
C ARG A 22 -3.99 21.84 22.09
N GLU A 23 -3.05 22.78 22.13
CA GLU A 23 -3.29 24.14 22.63
C GLU A 23 -4.32 24.89 21.78
N TYR A 24 -4.21 24.77 20.45
CA TYR A 24 -5.17 25.36 19.52
C TYR A 24 -6.58 24.81 19.76
N ILE A 25 -6.76 23.47 19.72
CA ILE A 25 -8.06 22.81 19.91
C ILE A 25 -8.69 23.23 21.24
N ARG A 26 -7.92 23.26 22.33
CA ARG A 26 -8.41 23.65 23.66
C ARG A 26 -8.99 25.06 23.70
N LYS A 27 -8.41 26.01 22.94
CA LYS A 27 -8.83 27.41 22.89
C LYS A 27 -10.05 27.68 22.03
N VAL A 28 -10.39 26.76 21.12
CA VAL A 28 -11.52 26.94 20.20
C VAL A 28 -12.85 26.92 20.97
N LYS A 29 -13.68 27.96 20.72
CA LYS A 29 -15.02 28.10 21.29
C LYS A 29 -16.14 27.81 20.30
N GLN A 30 -15.82 27.80 19.03
CA GLN A 30 -16.74 27.50 17.94
C GLN A 30 -17.17 26.02 18.00
N LYS A 31 -18.35 25.72 17.46
CA LYS A 31 -18.90 24.36 17.45
C LYS A 31 -18.11 23.40 16.59
N TYR A 32 -17.47 23.90 15.54
CA TYR A 32 -16.68 23.12 14.59
C TYR A 32 -15.31 23.75 14.37
N ILE A 33 -14.34 22.90 14.02
CA ILE A 33 -13.00 23.27 13.54
C ILE A 33 -12.88 22.82 12.11
N ALA A 34 -12.57 23.72 11.19
CA ALA A 34 -12.20 23.42 9.81
C ALA A 34 -10.68 23.43 9.67
N PHE A 35 -10.05 22.27 9.60
CA PHE A 35 -8.64 22.13 9.26
C PHE A 35 -8.48 22.30 7.76
N CYS A 36 -7.85 23.40 7.36
CA CYS A 36 -7.65 23.76 5.96
C CYS A 36 -6.20 23.45 5.54
N PHE A 37 -6.04 22.49 4.65
CA PHE A 37 -4.74 22.07 4.13
C PHE A 37 -4.26 22.96 2.98
N LYS A 38 -5.20 23.74 2.39
CA LYS A 38 -5.00 24.61 1.26
C LYS A 38 -5.86 25.86 1.41
N ARG A 39 -5.56 26.90 0.65
CA ARG A 39 -6.46 28.06 0.53
C ARG A 39 -7.68 27.62 -0.28
N ILE A 40 -8.85 27.84 0.27
CA ILE A 40 -10.14 27.47 -0.32
C ILE A 40 -11.08 28.66 -0.37
N GLN A 41 -12.08 28.58 -1.25
CA GLN A 41 -13.20 29.54 -1.32
C GLN A 41 -14.50 28.76 -1.12
N ILE A 42 -15.25 29.05 -0.08
CA ILE A 42 -16.57 28.46 0.17
C ILE A 42 -17.55 28.92 -0.91
N ILE A 43 -18.31 27.97 -1.50
CA ILE A 43 -19.27 28.27 -2.58
C ILE A 43 -20.46 29.06 -2.05
N SER A 44 -21.07 28.60 -0.94
CA SER A 44 -22.20 29.24 -0.26
C SER A 44 -22.06 29.05 1.24
N GLU A 45 -21.89 30.13 1.99
CA GLU A 45 -21.74 30.08 3.43
C GLU A 45 -22.96 29.45 4.12
N LYS A 46 -24.16 29.82 3.69
CA LYS A 46 -25.41 29.30 4.25
C LYS A 46 -25.57 27.79 4.04
N ASP A 47 -25.29 27.31 2.83
CA ASP A 47 -25.43 25.90 2.48
C ASP A 47 -24.33 25.08 3.17
N PHE A 48 -23.12 25.62 3.24
CA PHE A 48 -21.99 25.01 3.95
C PHE A 48 -22.33 24.77 5.43
N GLU A 49 -22.81 25.80 6.15
CA GLU A 49 -23.23 25.64 7.55
C GLU A 49 -24.38 24.65 7.72
N ALA A 50 -25.38 24.70 6.83
CA ALA A 50 -26.53 23.80 6.88
C ALA A 50 -26.11 22.33 6.67
N VAL A 51 -25.20 22.06 5.72
CA VAL A 51 -24.68 20.73 5.43
C VAL A 51 -23.87 20.20 6.63
N ILE A 52 -22.97 21.00 7.20
CA ILE A 52 -22.16 20.61 8.37
C ILE A 52 -23.06 20.25 9.55
N ASN A 53 -24.01 21.14 9.90
CA ASN A 53 -24.89 20.93 11.03
C ASN A 53 -25.77 19.66 10.84
N ARG A 54 -26.29 19.45 9.64
CA ARG A 54 -27.09 18.26 9.32
C ARG A 54 -26.23 17.00 9.38
N THR A 55 -25.09 16.99 8.72
CA THR A 55 -24.28 15.78 8.54
C THR A 55 -23.62 15.35 9.85
N ILE A 56 -22.95 16.25 10.56
CA ILE A 56 -22.31 15.92 11.83
C ILE A 56 -23.35 15.67 12.92
N GLY A 57 -24.39 16.51 12.98
CA GLY A 57 -25.41 16.41 14.02
C GLY A 57 -26.32 15.19 13.91
N ILE A 58 -26.78 14.84 12.69
CA ILE A 58 -27.70 13.71 12.48
C ILE A 58 -26.92 12.38 12.44
N ASN A 59 -25.78 12.35 11.76
CA ASN A 59 -25.02 11.09 11.60
C ASN A 59 -24.11 10.78 12.79
N MET A 60 -24.04 11.63 13.81
CA MET A 60 -23.21 11.46 14.99
C MET A 60 -21.75 11.11 14.63
N CYS A 61 -21.22 11.71 13.55
CA CYS A 61 -19.83 11.51 13.12
C CYS A 61 -18.91 12.56 13.70
N ALA A 62 -17.62 12.23 13.87
CA ALA A 62 -16.62 13.14 14.40
C ALA A 62 -16.30 14.28 13.43
N GLY A 63 -16.33 14.01 12.14
CA GLY A 63 -15.99 15.02 11.14
C GLY A 63 -16.54 14.70 9.75
N ILE A 64 -16.40 15.69 8.86
CA ILE A 64 -16.76 15.57 7.44
C ILE A 64 -15.73 16.22 6.54
N TYR A 65 -15.60 15.72 5.33
CA TYR A 65 -14.96 16.37 4.19
C TYR A 65 -15.89 16.28 2.98
N SER A 66 -15.60 17.00 1.92
CA SER A 66 -16.51 17.05 0.76
C SER A 66 -15.74 17.05 -0.56
N TYR A 67 -16.45 16.74 -1.64
CA TYR A 67 -15.99 17.06 -2.97
C TYR A 67 -15.73 18.57 -3.09
N TYR A 68 -15.01 18.98 -4.11
CA TYR A 68 -14.72 20.37 -4.38
C TYR A 68 -14.77 20.68 -5.87
N ASN A 69 -14.91 21.95 -6.22
CA ASN A 69 -14.72 22.42 -7.58
C ASN A 69 -13.25 22.82 -7.77
N SER A 70 -12.63 22.37 -8.86
CA SER A 70 -11.37 22.91 -9.34
C SER A 70 -11.55 24.33 -9.87
N ALA A 71 -10.48 25.04 -10.11
CA ALA A 71 -10.51 26.41 -10.61
C ALA A 71 -11.23 26.55 -11.98
N ASP A 72 -11.19 25.50 -12.80
CA ASP A 72 -11.91 25.43 -14.09
C ASP A 72 -13.40 25.01 -13.95
N GLY A 73 -13.89 24.88 -12.71
CA GLY A 73 -15.28 24.58 -12.39
C GLY A 73 -15.68 23.11 -12.44
N LYS A 74 -14.74 22.19 -12.63
CA LYS A 74 -15.04 20.74 -12.61
C LYS A 74 -15.15 20.23 -11.19
N VAL A 75 -16.13 19.32 -10.96
CA VAL A 75 -16.25 18.62 -9.69
C VAL A 75 -15.15 17.57 -9.57
N VAL A 76 -14.34 17.69 -8.52
CA VAL A 76 -13.34 16.72 -8.15
C VAL A 76 -13.92 15.84 -7.03
N ARG A 77 -14.05 14.55 -7.32
CA ARG A 77 -14.52 13.54 -6.36
C ARG A 77 -13.36 13.12 -5.48
N LEU A 78 -13.68 12.75 -4.25
CA LEU A 78 -12.72 12.19 -3.29
C LEU A 78 -13.13 10.76 -2.92
N GLN A 79 -12.18 9.98 -2.41
CA GLN A 79 -12.41 8.60 -1.96
C GLN A 79 -13.32 8.58 -0.73
N ASP A 80 -14.20 7.58 -0.63
CA ASP A 80 -14.94 7.30 0.61
C ASP A 80 -13.98 6.89 1.74
N TYR A 81 -14.24 7.41 2.94
CA TYR A 81 -13.46 7.11 4.14
C TYR A 81 -14.05 5.91 4.87
N ASN A 82 -13.24 4.88 5.08
CA ASN A 82 -13.59 3.69 5.85
C ASN A 82 -12.56 3.43 6.96
N MET A 83 -12.72 2.36 7.71
CA MET A 83 -11.78 2.00 8.76
C MET A 83 -10.35 1.80 8.23
N GLY A 84 -10.17 1.19 7.08
CA GLY A 84 -8.86 1.01 6.47
C GLY A 84 -8.22 2.32 6.05
N SER A 85 -9.02 3.28 5.55
CA SER A 85 -8.56 4.65 5.25
C SER A 85 -8.05 5.36 6.48
N ALA A 86 -8.71 5.14 7.62
CA ALA A 86 -8.33 5.75 8.90
C ALA A 86 -6.97 5.29 9.41
N LEU A 87 -6.55 4.07 9.07
CA LEU A 87 -5.28 3.51 9.57
C LEU A 87 -4.06 4.08 8.83
N ARG A 88 -4.20 4.47 7.56
CA ARG A 88 -3.06 4.99 6.79
C ARG A 88 -2.80 6.46 7.04
N ASP A 89 -1.54 6.83 7.10
CA ASP A 89 -1.15 8.22 7.01
C ASP A 89 -1.35 8.76 5.58
N GLY A 90 -1.70 10.03 5.43
CA GLY A 90 -1.81 10.67 4.12
C GLY A 90 -3.09 10.36 3.33
N PHE A 91 -4.24 10.17 4.02
CA PHE A 91 -5.54 10.21 3.36
C PHE A 91 -5.82 11.60 2.79
N ASP A 92 -6.33 11.64 1.54
CA ASP A 92 -6.63 12.91 0.86
C ASP A 92 -8.05 13.39 1.21
N PHE A 93 -8.15 14.35 2.10
CA PHE A 93 -9.40 15.04 2.44
C PHE A 93 -9.69 16.22 1.49
N GLY A 94 -8.92 16.39 0.41
CA GLY A 94 -8.98 17.59 -0.43
C GLY A 94 -8.40 18.82 0.26
N GLY A 95 -9.08 19.94 0.19
CA GLY A 95 -8.63 21.21 0.78
C GLY A 95 -8.98 21.38 2.26
N MET A 96 -9.93 20.59 2.81
CA MET A 96 -10.49 20.84 4.14
C MET A 96 -11.11 19.61 4.78
N LEU A 97 -10.91 19.48 6.11
CA LEU A 97 -11.63 18.56 7.00
C LEU A 97 -12.32 19.38 8.10
N VAL A 98 -13.63 19.21 8.27
CA VAL A 98 -14.40 19.85 9.37
C VAL A 98 -14.67 18.83 10.46
N VAL A 99 -14.31 19.16 11.70
CA VAL A 99 -14.42 18.28 12.88
C VAL A 99 -15.29 18.93 13.94
N ASN A 100 -16.09 18.14 14.65
CA ASN A 100 -16.81 18.59 15.84
C ASN A 100 -15.79 18.97 16.93
N THR A 101 -15.91 20.18 17.47
CA THR A 101 -14.93 20.70 18.44
C THR A 101 -14.89 19.90 19.74
N GLU A 102 -16.03 19.39 20.21
CA GLU A 102 -16.05 18.60 21.46
C GLU A 102 -15.35 17.24 21.25
N TYR A 103 -15.57 16.58 20.11
CA TYR A 103 -14.84 15.36 19.78
C TYR A 103 -13.35 15.63 19.53
N ALA A 104 -13.01 16.77 18.90
CA ALA A 104 -11.61 17.16 18.74
C ALA A 104 -10.93 17.42 20.08
N LYS A 105 -11.62 18.06 21.04
CA LYS A 105 -11.11 18.27 22.40
C LYS A 105 -10.87 16.96 23.10
N GLU A 106 -11.86 16.06 23.11
CA GLU A 106 -11.74 14.75 23.73
C GLU A 106 -10.59 13.96 23.12
N ALA A 107 -10.54 13.84 21.78
CA ALA A 107 -9.44 13.17 21.07
C ALA A 107 -8.08 13.78 21.39
N SER A 108 -8.00 15.11 21.51
CA SER A 108 -6.75 15.83 21.74
C SER A 108 -6.08 15.51 23.08
N PHE A 109 -6.81 15.02 24.08
CA PHE A 109 -6.21 14.60 25.35
C PHE A 109 -5.24 13.42 25.15
N SER A 110 -5.52 12.53 24.21
CA SER A 110 -4.69 11.35 23.90
C SER A 110 -3.64 11.61 22.82
N VAL A 111 -3.73 12.73 22.09
CA VAL A 111 -2.70 13.10 21.11
C VAL A 111 -1.35 13.27 21.81
N MET A 112 -0.30 12.65 21.25
CA MET A 112 1.06 12.68 21.78
C MET A 112 1.61 14.12 21.79
N PRO A 113 1.85 14.74 22.96
CA PRO A 113 2.30 16.14 23.02
C PRO A 113 3.70 16.34 22.45
N THR A 114 4.54 15.29 22.49
CA THR A 114 5.91 15.31 21.99
C THR A 114 6.04 15.11 20.50
N ALA A 115 4.93 14.81 19.79
CA ALA A 115 4.94 14.66 18.33
C ALA A 115 5.38 15.98 17.67
N LYS A 116 6.28 15.87 16.71
CA LYS A 116 6.83 17.02 15.96
C LYS A 116 6.26 17.16 14.55
N LYS A 117 5.81 16.03 13.97
CA LYS A 117 5.47 15.93 12.56
C LYS A 117 4.17 15.18 12.29
N ALA A 118 3.65 14.39 13.24
CA ALA A 118 2.53 13.45 13.04
C ALA A 118 1.34 13.65 13.99
N ALA A 119 1.24 14.79 14.70
CA ALA A 119 0.16 15.02 15.66
C ALA A 119 -1.23 15.05 15.01
N PHE A 120 -1.34 15.54 13.78
CA PHE A 120 -2.61 15.53 13.05
C PHE A 120 -3.04 14.10 12.70
N TYR A 121 -2.10 13.26 12.30
CA TYR A 121 -2.38 11.82 12.08
C TYR A 121 -2.85 11.14 13.39
N ASP A 122 -2.23 11.43 14.53
CA ASP A 122 -2.66 10.93 15.83
C ASP A 122 -4.10 11.40 16.17
N LEU A 123 -4.41 12.67 15.94
CA LEU A 123 -5.77 13.19 16.12
C LEU A 123 -6.79 12.39 15.27
N LEU A 124 -6.50 12.15 13.99
CA LEU A 124 -7.38 11.40 13.10
C LEU A 124 -7.66 9.99 13.62
N LEU A 125 -6.63 9.28 14.08
CA LEU A 125 -6.78 7.95 14.67
C LEU A 125 -7.64 7.97 15.94
N ARG A 126 -7.53 9.01 16.78
CA ARG A 126 -8.34 9.17 18.00
C ARG A 126 -9.80 9.55 17.73
N LEU A 127 -10.12 10.03 16.53
CA LEU A 127 -11.50 10.30 16.11
C LEU A 127 -12.26 9.04 15.64
N ILE A 128 -11.57 7.92 15.40
CA ILE A 128 -12.20 6.67 14.93
C ILE A 128 -13.35 6.22 15.87
N PRO A 129 -13.16 6.06 17.19
CA PRO A 129 -14.20 5.59 18.08
C PRO A 129 -15.36 6.58 18.26
N MET A 130 -15.20 7.83 17.80
CA MET A 130 -16.19 8.91 17.95
C MET A 130 -17.12 9.03 16.72
N GLY A 131 -17.36 7.93 15.99
CA GLY A 131 -18.19 7.91 14.80
C GLY A 131 -17.44 8.20 13.49
N GLY A 132 -16.13 8.40 13.56
CA GLY A 132 -15.25 8.55 12.39
C GLY A 132 -15.54 9.79 11.53
N ILE A 133 -15.08 9.75 10.30
CA ILE A 133 -15.18 10.84 9.33
C ILE A 133 -16.09 10.39 8.18
N LYS A 134 -16.94 11.28 7.68
CA LYS A 134 -17.88 11.02 6.58
C LYS A 134 -17.62 11.94 5.40
N ILE A 135 -17.85 11.43 4.20
CA ILE A 135 -17.81 12.26 3.00
C ILE A 135 -19.19 12.91 2.74
N VAL A 136 -19.15 14.15 2.25
CA VAL A 136 -20.31 14.81 1.63
C VAL A 136 -20.08 14.76 0.12
N PRO A 137 -20.88 14.00 -0.64
CA PRO A 137 -20.67 13.82 -2.09
C PRO A 137 -21.16 15.01 -2.91
N GLU A 138 -20.95 16.22 -2.42
CA GLU A 138 -21.30 17.49 -3.04
C GLU A 138 -20.11 18.45 -2.90
N PRO A 139 -19.83 19.31 -3.90
CA PRO A 139 -18.78 20.32 -3.79
C PRO A 139 -19.23 21.45 -2.87
N LEU A 140 -18.51 21.66 -1.77
CA LEU A 140 -18.79 22.73 -0.81
C LEU A 140 -17.85 23.93 -0.94
N TYR A 141 -16.73 23.77 -1.66
CA TYR A 141 -15.73 24.82 -1.84
C TYR A 141 -15.05 24.70 -3.20
N ILE A 142 -14.37 25.77 -3.58
CA ILE A 142 -13.50 25.84 -4.76
C ILE A 142 -12.06 25.79 -4.27
N MET A 143 -11.23 24.98 -4.92
CA MET A 143 -9.80 24.90 -4.69
C MET A 143 -9.05 25.53 -5.87
N PRO A 144 -8.13 26.47 -5.66
CA PRO A 144 -7.33 27.05 -6.73
C PRO A 144 -6.42 25.98 -7.37
N GLU A 145 -6.03 26.21 -8.63
CA GLU A 145 -5.08 25.32 -9.30
C GLU A 145 -3.75 25.24 -8.56
N GLU A 146 -3.29 24.01 -8.32
CA GLU A 146 -1.91 23.77 -7.91
C GLU A 146 -1.05 23.41 -9.12
N LYS A 147 0.08 24.06 -9.25
CA LYS A 147 1.13 23.64 -10.18
C LYS A 147 1.88 22.46 -9.58
N GLY A 148 1.73 21.28 -10.19
CA GLY A 148 2.50 20.08 -9.88
C GLY A 148 1.79 19.11 -8.94
N ASN A 149 1.16 18.09 -9.51
CA ASN A 149 0.70 16.92 -8.78
C ASN A 149 1.75 15.81 -8.98
N ASP A 150 2.73 15.73 -8.09
CA ASP A 150 3.68 14.61 -8.05
C ASP A 150 3.02 13.41 -7.35
N PHE A 151 2.19 12.69 -8.10
CA PHE A 151 1.55 11.44 -7.64
C PHE A 151 2.59 10.40 -7.18
N GLU A 152 3.69 10.28 -7.91
CA GLU A 152 4.79 9.37 -7.56
C GLU A 152 5.38 9.70 -6.19
N THR A 153 5.63 10.98 -5.91
CA THR A 153 6.19 11.44 -4.64
C THR A 153 5.28 11.10 -3.46
N LYS A 154 3.96 11.19 -3.63
CA LYS A 154 3.00 10.88 -2.56
C LYS A 154 2.87 9.36 -2.30
N ASN A 155 2.83 8.54 -3.34
CA ASN A 155 2.65 7.09 -3.19
C ASN A 155 3.84 6.38 -2.53
N PHE A 156 5.06 6.87 -2.74
CA PHE A 156 6.28 6.31 -2.17
C PHE A 156 6.83 7.11 -0.98
N ALA A 157 6.07 8.09 -0.47
CA ALA A 157 6.50 8.92 0.66
C ALA A 157 6.85 8.10 1.92
N TYR A 158 6.21 6.95 2.12
CA TYR A 158 6.44 6.07 3.27
C TYR A 158 7.79 5.33 3.23
N VAL A 159 8.41 5.18 2.07
CA VAL A 159 9.74 4.57 1.90
C VAL A 159 10.83 5.60 1.61
N ASP A 160 10.50 6.87 1.42
CA ASP A 160 11.45 7.94 1.15
C ASP A 160 12.29 8.23 2.41
N PRO A 161 13.63 8.08 2.36
CA PRO A 161 14.49 8.35 3.51
C PRO A 161 14.35 9.77 4.08
N ARG A 162 13.95 10.76 3.27
CA ARG A 162 13.73 12.15 3.69
C ARG A 162 12.56 12.29 4.65
N ASN A 163 11.61 11.35 4.63
CA ASN A 163 10.43 11.30 5.50
C ASN A 163 10.61 10.39 6.72
N ARG A 164 11.83 9.89 6.97
CA ARG A 164 12.09 8.88 8.02
C ARG A 164 11.60 9.27 9.40
N GLU A 165 11.83 10.49 9.84
CA GLU A 165 11.39 10.97 11.16
C GLU A 165 9.87 11.00 11.28
N TYR A 166 9.18 11.52 10.26
CA TYR A 166 7.72 11.48 10.20
C TYR A 166 7.19 10.04 10.28
N GLN A 167 7.77 9.13 9.50
CA GLN A 167 7.37 7.74 9.47
C GLN A 167 7.59 7.03 10.80
N GLN A 168 8.66 7.33 11.54
CA GLN A 168 8.93 6.79 12.86
C GLN A 168 7.95 7.31 13.93
N GLU A 169 7.59 8.59 13.86
CA GLU A 169 6.53 9.13 14.72
C GLU A 169 5.18 8.45 14.43
N CYS A 170 4.79 8.35 13.17
CA CYS A 170 3.57 7.66 12.78
C CYS A 170 3.54 6.20 13.26
N GLU A 171 4.65 5.47 13.13
CA GLU A 171 4.75 4.08 13.61
C GLU A 171 4.57 3.99 15.12
N THR A 172 5.19 4.90 15.88
CA THR A 172 5.07 4.96 17.34
C THR A 172 3.63 5.24 17.78
N ILE A 173 2.99 6.24 17.17
CA ILE A 173 1.60 6.60 17.42
C ILE A 173 0.67 5.41 17.05
N PHE A 174 0.86 4.85 15.88
CA PHE A 174 0.02 3.78 15.38
C PHE A 174 0.07 2.51 16.25
N LYS A 175 1.25 2.19 16.79
CA LYS A 175 1.42 1.08 17.73
C LYS A 175 0.55 1.25 18.97
N VAL A 176 0.55 2.47 19.59
CA VAL A 176 -0.29 2.77 20.76
C VAL A 176 -1.77 2.65 20.40
N VAL A 177 -2.18 3.18 19.25
CA VAL A 177 -3.59 3.09 18.82
C VAL A 177 -4.02 1.66 18.55
N LEU A 178 -3.18 0.82 17.93
CA LEU A 178 -3.49 -0.62 17.76
C LEU A 178 -3.62 -1.35 19.09
N GLU A 179 -2.83 -0.98 20.10
CA GLU A 179 -2.96 -1.51 21.46
C GLU A 179 -4.30 -1.14 22.09
N ASP A 180 -4.68 0.16 22.00
CA ASP A 180 -5.97 0.65 22.47
C ASP A 180 -7.16 -0.01 21.75
N MET A 181 -7.00 -0.36 20.47
CA MET A 181 -8.00 -1.09 19.68
C MET A 181 -8.03 -2.61 19.95
N GLY A 182 -7.13 -3.15 20.75
CA GLY A 182 -6.99 -4.60 20.97
C GLY A 182 -6.57 -5.37 19.71
N ALA A 183 -5.82 -4.74 18.80
CA ALA A 183 -5.40 -5.30 17.51
C ALA A 183 -3.88 -5.34 17.30
N LEU A 184 -3.09 -5.01 18.33
CA LEU A 184 -1.64 -5.06 18.30
C LEU A 184 -1.16 -6.51 18.42
N LEU A 185 -0.55 -7.04 17.36
CA LEU A 185 0.06 -8.38 17.40
C LEU A 185 1.47 -8.33 18.02
N PRO A 186 1.85 -9.35 18.83
CA PRO A 186 3.23 -9.51 19.29
C PRO A 186 4.16 -9.85 18.11
N PRO A 187 5.49 -9.70 18.27
CA PRO A 187 6.45 -10.06 17.22
C PRO A 187 6.27 -11.50 16.72
N ILE A 188 6.20 -11.67 15.41
CA ILE A 188 5.90 -12.95 14.75
C ILE A 188 7.19 -13.55 14.20
N ASN A 189 7.74 -14.54 14.93
CA ASN A 189 8.98 -15.22 14.57
C ASN A 189 8.77 -16.65 14.09
N ARG A 190 7.52 -17.14 14.05
CA ARG A 190 7.21 -18.50 13.61
C ARG A 190 7.21 -18.63 12.09
N GLY A 191 7.93 -19.58 11.55
CA GLY A 191 7.83 -19.99 10.16
C GLY A 191 6.69 -20.99 9.92
N PRO A 192 6.43 -21.37 8.66
CA PRO A 192 5.48 -22.40 8.30
C PRO A 192 5.86 -23.77 8.91
N LYS A 193 4.85 -24.50 9.39
CA LYS A 193 5.06 -25.87 9.92
C LYS A 193 5.54 -26.79 8.79
N GLY A 194 6.45 -27.72 9.13
CA GLY A 194 6.93 -28.72 8.18
C GLY A 194 7.72 -28.15 6.98
N PHE A 195 8.26 -26.94 7.08
CA PHE A 195 8.94 -26.22 5.97
C PHE A 195 9.89 -27.11 5.16
N ALA A 196 10.81 -27.82 5.82
CA ALA A 196 11.81 -28.65 5.13
C ALA A 196 11.20 -29.87 4.43
N GLN A 197 10.13 -30.43 4.97
CA GLN A 197 9.39 -31.56 4.39
C GLN A 197 8.57 -31.10 3.19
N GLU A 198 7.93 -29.94 3.28
CA GLU A 198 7.17 -29.35 2.19
C GLU A 198 8.07 -29.01 1.00
N VAL A 199 9.24 -28.39 1.23
CA VAL A 199 10.21 -28.07 0.15
C VAL A 199 10.58 -29.31 -0.67
N LYS A 200 10.74 -30.48 -0.05
CA LYS A 200 11.13 -31.73 -0.74
C LYS A 200 10.06 -32.27 -1.69
N LYS A 201 8.84 -31.80 -1.61
CA LYS A 201 7.75 -32.23 -2.51
C LYS A 201 7.81 -31.59 -3.90
N PHE A 202 8.62 -30.57 -4.06
CA PHE A 202 8.70 -29.79 -5.29
C PHE A 202 9.87 -30.25 -6.17
N LYS A 203 9.63 -30.36 -7.49
CA LYS A 203 10.64 -30.63 -8.49
C LYS A 203 11.61 -29.46 -8.66
N ASN A 204 11.05 -28.23 -8.75
CA ASN A 204 11.81 -27.01 -8.78
C ASN A 204 11.88 -26.38 -7.39
N LEU A 205 13.03 -25.80 -7.04
CA LEU A 205 13.13 -25.07 -5.77
C LEU A 205 12.48 -23.68 -5.90
N VAL A 206 12.71 -23.01 -7.03
CA VAL A 206 12.20 -21.65 -7.30
C VAL A 206 11.40 -21.65 -8.59
N SER A 207 10.29 -20.91 -8.59
CA SER A 207 9.61 -20.46 -9.81
C SER A 207 9.57 -18.95 -9.83
N VAL A 208 10.07 -18.37 -10.92
CA VAL A 208 9.85 -16.94 -11.21
C VAL A 208 8.46 -16.79 -11.82
N ILE A 209 7.62 -15.95 -11.23
CA ILE A 209 6.24 -15.74 -11.70
C ILE A 209 6.15 -14.40 -12.40
N ILE A 210 5.70 -14.41 -13.65
CA ILE A 210 5.58 -13.24 -14.53
C ILE A 210 4.14 -13.16 -15.09
N PRO A 211 3.21 -12.47 -14.44
CA PRO A 211 1.96 -12.08 -15.08
C PRO A 211 2.26 -11.04 -16.17
N VAL A 212 1.66 -11.21 -17.35
CA VAL A 212 1.90 -10.29 -18.47
C VAL A 212 0.64 -10.05 -19.29
N LYS A 213 0.48 -8.80 -19.75
CA LYS A 213 -0.50 -8.41 -20.76
C LYS A 213 0.01 -7.21 -21.54
N ASN A 214 0.15 -7.36 -22.87
CA ASN A 214 0.56 -6.27 -23.78
C ASN A 214 1.88 -5.61 -23.35
N ARG A 215 2.97 -6.38 -23.41
CA ARG A 215 4.33 -5.96 -23.02
C ARG A 215 5.38 -6.41 -24.06
N GLU A 216 5.06 -6.34 -25.36
CA GLU A 216 5.95 -6.77 -26.44
C GLU A 216 7.35 -6.13 -26.38
N SER A 217 7.44 -4.87 -25.91
CA SER A 217 8.69 -4.13 -25.86
C SER A 217 9.57 -4.43 -24.64
N THR A 218 9.04 -5.06 -23.59
CA THR A 218 9.76 -5.23 -22.31
C THR A 218 9.92 -6.68 -21.89
N ILE A 219 8.97 -7.56 -22.25
CA ILE A 219 8.94 -8.94 -21.75
C ILE A 219 10.18 -9.76 -22.10
N GLU A 220 10.85 -9.52 -23.26
CA GLU A 220 12.08 -10.22 -23.60
C GLU A 220 13.17 -9.97 -22.57
N THR A 221 13.33 -8.71 -22.13
CA THR A 221 14.35 -8.34 -21.14
C THR A 221 14.07 -8.98 -19.78
N ALA A 222 12.81 -8.95 -19.32
CA ALA A 222 12.41 -9.60 -18.08
C ALA A 222 12.69 -11.11 -18.11
N LEU A 223 12.25 -11.80 -19.18
CA LEU A 223 12.48 -13.24 -19.38
C LEU A 223 13.96 -13.59 -19.42
N ARG A 224 14.77 -12.80 -20.13
CA ARG A 224 16.21 -13.01 -20.23
C ARG A 224 16.88 -12.86 -18.86
N SER A 225 16.55 -11.82 -18.08
CA SER A 225 17.11 -11.60 -16.74
C SER A 225 16.81 -12.77 -15.79
N ALA A 226 15.64 -13.41 -15.94
CA ALA A 226 15.26 -14.59 -15.18
C ALA A 226 15.91 -15.89 -15.71
N ALA A 227 15.99 -16.07 -17.04
CA ALA A 227 16.49 -17.30 -17.66
C ALA A 227 18.02 -17.46 -17.49
N GLU A 228 18.74 -16.35 -17.36
CA GLU A 228 20.21 -16.33 -17.21
C GLU A 228 20.68 -16.39 -15.76
N GLN A 229 19.77 -16.64 -14.81
CA GLN A 229 20.14 -16.83 -13.39
C GLN A 229 21.01 -18.07 -13.20
N LYS A 230 22.01 -17.97 -12.33
CA LYS A 230 22.93 -19.04 -11.93
C LYS A 230 22.55 -19.57 -10.56
N THR A 231 22.23 -20.85 -10.48
CA THR A 231 21.77 -21.52 -9.26
C THR A 231 22.35 -22.92 -9.13
N ASP A 232 22.51 -23.39 -7.91
CA ASP A 232 22.89 -24.79 -7.61
C ASP A 232 21.67 -25.74 -7.50
N PHE A 233 20.50 -25.26 -7.88
CA PHE A 233 19.22 -25.98 -7.79
C PHE A 233 18.38 -25.77 -9.07
N PRO A 234 17.41 -26.65 -9.34
CA PRO A 234 16.50 -26.49 -10.47
C PRO A 234 15.49 -25.35 -10.19
N TYR A 235 15.25 -24.53 -11.21
CA TYR A 235 14.24 -23.49 -11.22
C TYR A 235 13.58 -23.38 -12.60
N ASN A 236 12.41 -22.74 -12.63
CA ASN A 236 11.72 -22.41 -13.87
C ASN A 236 11.09 -21.01 -13.81
N ILE A 237 10.54 -20.58 -14.92
CA ILE A 237 9.84 -19.30 -15.09
C ILE A 237 8.43 -19.64 -15.57
N ILE A 238 7.42 -19.20 -14.82
CA ILE A 238 6.02 -19.39 -15.19
C ILE A 238 5.47 -18.05 -15.64
N VAL A 239 5.21 -17.93 -16.94
CA VAL A 239 4.64 -16.73 -17.56
C VAL A 239 3.16 -16.94 -17.74
N VAL A 240 2.35 -16.05 -17.15
CA VAL A 240 0.89 -16.05 -17.37
C VAL A 240 0.54 -14.93 -18.34
N ASP A 241 0.37 -15.30 -19.60
CA ASP A 241 -0.01 -14.38 -20.68
C ASP A 241 -1.53 -14.16 -20.65
N ASN A 242 -1.94 -13.08 -20.01
CA ASN A 242 -3.34 -12.76 -19.78
C ASN A 242 -4.01 -12.16 -21.03
N HIS A 243 -4.10 -12.94 -22.08
CA HIS A 243 -4.72 -12.58 -23.37
C HIS A 243 -4.10 -11.31 -23.98
N SER A 244 -2.78 -11.30 -24.18
CA SER A 244 -2.11 -10.24 -24.93
C SER A 244 -2.60 -10.17 -26.37
N THR A 245 -2.76 -8.95 -26.87
CA THR A 245 -3.27 -8.65 -28.23
C THR A 245 -2.21 -8.01 -29.15
N ASP A 246 -1.04 -7.70 -28.58
CA ASP A 246 0.17 -7.26 -29.28
C ASP A 246 1.09 -8.47 -29.55
N HIS A 247 2.36 -8.23 -29.91
CA HIS A 247 3.34 -9.29 -30.16
C HIS A 247 3.95 -9.92 -28.90
N THR A 248 3.43 -9.65 -27.70
CA THR A 248 3.91 -10.26 -26.44
C THR A 248 3.96 -11.79 -26.53
N SER A 249 2.92 -12.41 -27.07
CA SER A 249 2.81 -13.87 -27.23
C SER A 249 3.91 -14.45 -28.14
N ASP A 250 4.25 -13.73 -29.22
CA ASP A 250 5.30 -14.15 -30.17
C ASP A 250 6.68 -14.05 -29.49
N VAL A 251 6.92 -13.00 -28.72
CA VAL A 251 8.17 -12.83 -27.95
C VAL A 251 8.33 -13.94 -26.92
N ILE A 252 7.26 -14.29 -26.18
CA ILE A 252 7.30 -15.40 -25.21
C ILE A 252 7.62 -16.72 -25.92
N ALA A 253 6.98 -17.01 -27.06
CA ALA A 253 7.23 -18.23 -27.83
C ALA A 253 8.68 -18.31 -28.34
N LYS A 254 9.24 -17.19 -28.83
CA LYS A 254 10.67 -17.09 -29.18
C LYS A 254 11.57 -17.42 -27.99
N MET A 255 11.27 -16.86 -26.81
CA MET A 255 12.05 -17.10 -25.59
C MET A 255 11.92 -18.54 -25.09
N GLN A 256 10.75 -19.18 -25.22
CA GLN A 256 10.59 -20.61 -24.95
C GLN A 256 11.46 -21.47 -25.88
N GLY A 257 11.60 -21.08 -27.13
CA GLY A 257 12.51 -21.75 -28.07
C GLY A 257 13.99 -21.64 -27.69
N LEU A 258 14.39 -20.54 -27.05
CA LEU A 258 15.77 -20.33 -26.56
C LEU A 258 16.03 -21.01 -25.21
N TYR A 259 15.02 -21.13 -24.35
CA TYR A 259 15.10 -21.69 -23.01
C TYR A 259 13.99 -22.75 -22.75
N PRO A 260 13.94 -23.85 -23.54
CA PRO A 260 12.82 -24.77 -23.55
C PRO A 260 12.57 -25.48 -22.22
N ASP A 261 13.61 -25.72 -21.43
CA ASP A 261 13.52 -26.40 -20.14
C ASP A 261 13.21 -25.44 -18.97
N LYS A 262 13.15 -24.13 -19.24
CA LYS A 262 12.97 -23.12 -18.19
C LYS A 262 11.64 -22.39 -18.25
N ILE A 263 11.10 -22.10 -19.43
CA ILE A 263 9.93 -21.23 -19.57
C ILE A 263 8.66 -22.04 -19.78
N VAL A 264 7.77 -21.94 -18.82
CA VAL A 264 6.39 -22.47 -18.89
C VAL A 264 5.46 -21.30 -19.18
N ARG A 265 4.65 -21.42 -20.25
CA ARG A 265 3.63 -20.42 -20.58
C ARG A 265 2.25 -20.93 -20.22
N ILE A 266 1.46 -20.12 -19.55
CA ILE A 266 0.04 -20.31 -19.27
C ILE A 266 -0.73 -19.22 -20.00
N VAL A 267 -1.77 -19.60 -20.72
CA VAL A 267 -2.80 -18.67 -21.21
C VAL A 267 -4.08 -19.07 -20.48
N PRO A 268 -4.71 -18.18 -19.71
CA PRO A 268 -5.93 -18.51 -18.99
C PRO A 268 -7.05 -18.96 -19.95
N ASP A 269 -7.86 -19.95 -19.54
CA ASP A 269 -9.01 -20.40 -20.34
C ASP A 269 -10.10 -19.32 -20.46
N ASN A 270 -10.19 -18.43 -19.47
CA ASN A 270 -11.20 -17.38 -19.39
C ASN A 270 -10.55 -16.00 -19.29
N VAL A 271 -11.26 -14.99 -19.80
CA VAL A 271 -10.94 -13.56 -19.57
C VAL A 271 -11.41 -13.10 -18.18
N GLY A 272 -10.89 -11.95 -17.71
CA GLY A 272 -11.33 -11.35 -16.47
C GLY A 272 -10.43 -11.64 -15.26
N PHE A 273 -9.25 -12.23 -15.51
CA PHE A 273 -8.23 -12.30 -14.47
C PHE A 273 -7.53 -10.95 -14.28
N GLY A 274 -7.45 -10.51 -13.01
CA GLY A 274 -6.50 -9.50 -12.58
C GLY A 274 -5.11 -10.12 -12.37
N ILE A 275 -4.15 -9.32 -11.93
CA ILE A 275 -2.78 -9.77 -11.63
C ILE A 275 -2.82 -10.89 -10.57
N GLY A 276 -3.64 -10.72 -9.51
CA GLY A 276 -3.78 -11.73 -8.47
C GLY A 276 -4.34 -13.06 -8.96
N GLY A 277 -5.28 -13.02 -9.91
CA GLY A 277 -5.79 -14.23 -10.58
C GLY A 277 -4.72 -14.94 -11.38
N CYS A 278 -3.87 -14.20 -12.11
CA CYS A 278 -2.73 -14.75 -12.84
C CYS A 278 -1.69 -15.39 -11.88
N TRP A 279 -1.42 -14.76 -10.74
CA TRP A 279 -0.59 -15.35 -9.69
C TRP A 279 -1.13 -16.70 -9.21
N ASN A 280 -2.46 -16.79 -8.99
CA ASN A 280 -3.10 -18.03 -8.54
C ASN A 280 -2.94 -19.16 -9.58
N LEU A 281 -3.09 -18.86 -10.87
CA LEU A 281 -2.85 -19.83 -11.93
C LEU A 281 -1.40 -20.34 -11.92
N ALA A 282 -0.44 -19.43 -11.74
CA ALA A 282 0.98 -19.78 -11.72
C ALA A 282 1.36 -20.63 -10.49
N ILE A 283 0.91 -20.25 -9.29
CA ILE A 283 1.25 -21.02 -8.09
C ILE A 283 0.56 -22.37 -8.02
N ASP A 284 -0.59 -22.57 -8.69
CA ASP A 284 -1.29 -23.85 -8.79
C ASP A 284 -0.66 -24.77 -9.83
N HIS A 285 0.14 -24.24 -10.75
CA HIS A 285 0.75 -25.06 -11.79
C HIS A 285 1.62 -26.17 -11.19
N PRO A 286 1.56 -27.43 -11.72
CA PRO A 286 2.32 -28.57 -11.17
C PRO A 286 3.84 -28.36 -11.15
N GLU A 287 4.38 -27.59 -12.11
CA GLU A 287 5.81 -27.26 -12.20
C GLU A 287 6.21 -26.08 -11.30
N CYS A 288 5.27 -25.46 -10.54
CA CYS A 288 5.60 -24.39 -9.63
C CYS A 288 6.53 -24.88 -8.53
N GLY A 289 7.59 -24.11 -8.27
CA GLY A 289 8.61 -24.41 -7.25
C GLY A 289 8.15 -24.17 -5.83
N ALA A 290 8.99 -24.63 -4.87
CA ALA A 290 8.74 -24.42 -3.45
C ALA A 290 8.70 -22.93 -3.06
N PHE A 291 9.41 -22.09 -3.80
CA PHE A 291 9.41 -20.62 -3.64
C PHE A 291 8.95 -19.96 -4.92
N ALA A 292 7.86 -19.19 -4.82
CA ALA A 292 7.34 -18.37 -5.91
C ALA A 292 7.92 -16.94 -5.77
N VAL A 293 8.64 -16.48 -6.80
CA VAL A 293 9.40 -15.22 -6.78
C VAL A 293 8.87 -14.28 -7.86
N GLN A 294 8.58 -13.06 -7.47
CA GLN A 294 8.08 -12.02 -8.37
C GLN A 294 9.12 -11.58 -9.40
N LEU A 295 8.66 -11.41 -10.63
CA LEU A 295 9.27 -10.53 -11.61
C LEU A 295 8.17 -9.90 -12.47
N ASP A 296 8.10 -8.59 -12.49
CA ASP A 296 7.14 -7.87 -13.32
C ASP A 296 7.63 -7.86 -14.79
N SER A 297 6.69 -7.84 -15.72
CA SER A 297 6.99 -8.05 -17.15
C SER A 297 7.75 -6.91 -17.85
N ASP A 298 7.98 -5.83 -17.13
CA ASP A 298 8.74 -4.65 -17.56
C ASP A 298 9.97 -4.35 -16.71
N ASP A 299 10.27 -5.20 -15.72
CA ASP A 299 11.39 -5.07 -14.79
C ASP A 299 12.50 -6.10 -15.05
N GLY A 300 13.53 -6.14 -14.19
CA GLY A 300 14.63 -7.10 -14.31
C GLY A 300 15.36 -7.36 -13.01
N TYR A 301 15.93 -8.56 -12.87
CA TYR A 301 16.89 -8.84 -11.80
C TYR A 301 18.21 -8.13 -12.06
N CYS A 302 18.84 -7.58 -11.02
CA CYS A 302 20.02 -6.74 -11.17
C CYS A 302 21.34 -7.53 -11.40
N HIS A 303 21.35 -8.85 -11.10
CA HIS A 303 22.51 -9.72 -11.35
C HIS A 303 22.11 -11.20 -11.48
N GLN A 304 23.04 -12.05 -11.92
CA GLN A 304 22.77 -13.46 -12.24
C GLN A 304 22.63 -14.39 -11.02
N ASN A 305 22.81 -13.91 -9.77
CA ASN A 305 22.75 -14.74 -8.57
C ASN A 305 21.53 -14.40 -7.68
N VAL A 306 20.57 -13.61 -8.17
CA VAL A 306 19.40 -13.17 -7.39
C VAL A 306 18.62 -14.35 -6.83
N LEU A 307 18.33 -15.37 -7.66
CA LEU A 307 17.56 -16.54 -7.22
C LEU A 307 18.33 -17.38 -6.19
N GLN A 308 19.68 -17.45 -6.30
CA GLN A 308 20.52 -18.12 -5.30
C GLN A 308 20.42 -17.41 -3.94
N VAL A 309 20.57 -16.08 -3.93
CA VAL A 309 20.46 -15.26 -2.70
C VAL A 309 19.11 -15.44 -2.04
N ILE A 310 18.02 -15.43 -2.81
CA ILE A 310 16.66 -15.63 -2.32
C ILE A 310 16.49 -17.02 -1.72
N ALA A 311 16.90 -18.07 -2.44
CA ALA A 311 16.74 -19.45 -1.99
C ALA A 311 17.55 -19.73 -0.71
N ASP A 312 18.77 -19.24 -0.62
CA ASP A 312 19.62 -19.39 0.57
C ASP A 312 19.03 -18.67 1.77
N LYS A 313 18.44 -17.49 1.55
CA LYS A 313 17.73 -16.77 2.62
C LYS A 313 16.51 -17.53 3.10
N PHE A 314 15.68 -18.12 2.22
CA PHE A 314 14.55 -18.97 2.60
C PHE A 314 15.00 -20.21 3.40
N ARG A 315 16.04 -20.90 2.94
CA ARG A 315 16.60 -22.07 3.64
C ARG A 315 17.06 -21.73 5.04
N LYS A 316 17.72 -20.55 5.21
CA LYS A 316 18.23 -20.06 6.49
C LYS A 316 17.11 -19.62 7.42
N GLU A 317 16.21 -18.78 6.94
CA GLU A 317 15.19 -18.10 7.77
C GLU A 317 13.93 -18.92 7.98
N LYS A 318 13.63 -19.87 7.09
CA LYS A 318 12.41 -20.72 7.10
C LYS A 318 11.14 -19.88 7.26
N CYS A 319 11.05 -18.77 6.54
CA CYS A 319 9.95 -17.81 6.60
C CYS A 319 8.87 -18.12 5.56
N ALA A 320 7.70 -17.49 5.67
CA ALA A 320 6.62 -17.62 4.69
C ALA A 320 6.76 -16.63 3.52
N MET A 321 7.42 -15.50 3.76
CA MET A 321 7.64 -14.47 2.77
C MET A 321 9.03 -13.84 2.96
N LEU A 322 9.67 -13.52 1.83
CA LEU A 322 10.84 -12.65 1.76
C LEU A 322 10.51 -11.39 0.99
N VAL A 323 11.03 -10.27 1.48
CA VAL A 323 10.97 -8.97 0.81
C VAL A 323 12.39 -8.57 0.46
N GLY A 324 12.65 -8.32 -0.81
CA GLY A 324 13.94 -7.84 -1.29
C GLY A 324 14.08 -6.32 -1.23
N SER A 325 15.15 -5.83 -1.83
CA SER A 325 15.38 -4.40 -2.05
C SER A 325 15.50 -4.14 -3.55
N TYR A 326 15.11 -2.94 -3.97
CA TYR A 326 15.12 -2.57 -5.38
C TYR A 326 15.68 -1.18 -5.64
N GLN A 327 16.18 -0.99 -6.85
CA GLN A 327 16.59 0.30 -7.39
C GLN A 327 15.56 0.76 -8.42
N LEU A 328 15.16 2.02 -8.35
CA LEU A 328 14.41 2.67 -9.42
C LEU A 328 15.38 2.98 -10.57
N THR A 329 14.99 2.63 -11.79
CA THR A 329 15.80 2.83 -12.99
C THR A 329 14.98 3.51 -14.08
N ASN A 330 15.66 4.08 -15.08
CA ASN A 330 15.00 4.53 -16.30
C ASN A 330 14.66 3.34 -17.23
N ALA A 331 14.19 3.62 -18.44
CA ALA A 331 13.83 2.61 -19.44
C ALA A 331 14.99 1.69 -19.84
N ASP A 332 16.23 2.16 -19.72
CA ASP A 332 17.46 1.46 -20.11
C ASP A 332 18.15 0.78 -18.92
N PHE A 333 17.48 0.68 -17.77
CA PHE A 333 17.99 0.16 -16.50
C PHE A 333 19.15 0.96 -15.88
N GLU A 334 19.32 2.23 -16.26
CA GLU A 334 20.24 3.12 -15.57
C GLU A 334 19.59 3.61 -14.26
N PRO A 335 20.30 3.56 -13.12
CA PRO A 335 19.74 4.01 -11.84
C PRO A 335 19.27 5.46 -11.86
N LEU A 336 18.12 5.75 -11.31
CA LEU A 336 17.67 7.10 -11.04
C LEU A 336 18.40 7.65 -9.81
N ASP A 337 18.44 8.99 -9.69
CA ASP A 337 19.09 9.69 -8.56
C ASP A 337 18.21 9.63 -7.29
N VAL A 338 17.92 8.41 -6.87
CA VAL A 338 17.22 8.11 -5.62
C VAL A 338 17.88 6.92 -4.94
N PRO A 339 17.98 6.91 -3.61
CA PRO A 339 18.55 5.77 -2.90
C PRO A 339 17.76 4.49 -3.16
N PRO A 340 18.38 3.30 -3.09
CA PRO A 340 17.69 2.03 -3.15
C PRO A 340 16.60 1.93 -2.06
N ILE A 341 15.46 1.34 -2.40
CA ILE A 341 14.37 1.10 -1.48
C ILE A 341 14.59 -0.25 -0.81
N THR A 342 14.85 -0.22 0.50
CA THR A 342 15.27 -1.38 1.29
C THR A 342 14.22 -1.87 2.28
N HIS A 343 13.09 -1.18 2.38
CA HIS A 343 12.04 -1.45 3.37
C HIS A 343 12.59 -1.58 4.80
N SER A 344 13.49 -0.67 5.18
CA SER A 344 14.08 -0.64 6.53
C SER A 344 13.04 -0.35 7.61
N GLU A 345 11.87 0.17 7.24
CA GLU A 345 10.72 0.40 8.09
C GLU A 345 10.00 -0.90 8.50
N TYR A 346 10.17 -1.98 7.75
CA TYR A 346 9.64 -3.28 8.14
C TYR A 346 10.60 -3.99 9.10
N THR A 347 10.46 -3.77 10.40
CA THR A 347 11.28 -4.42 11.43
C THR A 347 10.71 -5.78 11.85
N SER A 348 11.53 -6.65 12.44
CA SER A 348 11.09 -7.94 13.01
C SER A 348 10.15 -7.76 14.21
N GLU A 349 10.29 -6.64 14.92
CA GLU A 349 9.55 -6.33 16.13
C GLU A 349 8.15 -5.80 15.83
N ASN A 350 7.99 -4.95 14.82
CA ASN A 350 6.75 -4.22 14.58
C ASN A 350 6.35 -4.07 13.10
N GLY A 351 7.16 -4.56 12.16
CA GLY A 351 6.90 -4.39 10.73
C GLY A 351 5.53 -4.93 10.29
N HIS A 352 5.09 -6.05 10.88
CA HIS A 352 3.78 -6.64 10.64
C HIS A 352 2.62 -5.74 11.10
N ASN A 353 2.76 -4.97 12.19
CA ASN A 353 1.78 -3.99 12.62
C ASN A 353 1.85 -2.73 11.75
N ASN A 354 3.06 -2.22 11.50
CA ASN A 354 3.27 -1.04 10.67
C ASN A 354 2.77 -1.22 9.23
N LEU A 355 2.74 -2.46 8.71
CA LEU A 355 2.23 -2.77 7.37
C LEU A 355 0.75 -2.40 7.19
N LEU A 356 -0.07 -2.38 8.26
CA LEU A 356 -1.45 -1.87 8.19
C LEU A 356 -1.50 -0.36 7.85
N ARG A 357 -0.47 0.39 8.15
CA ARG A 357 -0.40 1.84 7.92
C ARG A 357 0.18 2.19 6.56
N VAL A 358 1.22 1.48 6.11
CA VAL A 358 1.95 1.77 4.87
C VAL A 358 1.31 1.11 3.65
N ASN A 359 1.74 1.50 2.44
CA ASN A 359 1.06 1.10 1.20
C ASN A 359 1.55 -0.21 0.59
N GLY A 360 2.56 -0.87 1.15
CA GLY A 360 3.06 -2.14 0.64
C GLY A 360 4.51 -2.42 1.03
N VAL A 361 5.02 -3.54 0.56
CA VAL A 361 6.42 -3.98 0.68
C VAL A 361 6.86 -4.66 -0.61
N GLY A 362 8.16 -4.61 -0.93
CA GLY A 362 8.77 -5.28 -2.10
C GLY A 362 8.98 -4.29 -3.22
N ALA A 363 9.76 -4.56 -4.22
CA ALA A 363 10.12 -5.75 -4.95
C ALA A 363 11.54 -6.27 -4.63
N PRO A 364 11.88 -7.53 -4.97
CA PRO A 364 10.92 -8.57 -5.28
C PRO A 364 10.21 -9.10 -4.04
N ARG A 365 8.97 -9.56 -4.22
CA ARG A 365 8.23 -10.32 -3.21
C ARG A 365 8.41 -11.80 -3.50
N CYS A 366 8.76 -12.57 -2.48
CA CYS A 366 9.01 -13.99 -2.64
C CYS A 366 8.20 -14.75 -1.60
N PHE A 367 7.52 -15.81 -2.00
CA PHE A 367 6.56 -16.52 -1.18
C PHE A 367 6.91 -17.99 -1.06
N PHE A 368 6.70 -18.58 0.11
CA PHE A 368 6.69 -20.01 0.28
C PHE A 368 5.40 -20.59 -0.32
N THR A 369 5.51 -21.33 -1.40
CA THR A 369 4.39 -21.76 -2.24
C THR A 369 3.26 -22.47 -1.47
N PRO A 370 3.51 -23.38 -0.50
CA PRO A 370 2.43 -23.98 0.28
C PRO A 370 1.57 -22.96 1.02
N VAL A 371 2.18 -21.95 1.63
CA VAL A 371 1.45 -20.89 2.34
C VAL A 371 0.63 -20.03 1.40
N ILE A 372 1.20 -19.61 0.27
CA ILE A 372 0.48 -18.76 -0.66
C ILE A 372 -0.64 -19.49 -1.41
N ARG A 373 -0.52 -20.82 -1.59
CA ARG A 373 -1.61 -21.66 -2.10
C ARG A 373 -2.81 -21.72 -1.16
N GLU A 374 -2.58 -21.66 0.15
CA GLU A 374 -3.63 -21.62 1.17
C GLU A 374 -4.30 -20.25 1.24
N ILE A 375 -3.49 -19.18 1.30
CA ILE A 375 -3.96 -17.80 1.48
C ILE A 375 -4.66 -17.27 0.23
N ARG A 376 -4.12 -17.49 -0.95
CA ARG A 376 -4.57 -17.02 -2.27
C ARG A 376 -4.44 -15.51 -2.46
N PHE A 377 -4.16 -15.11 -3.68
CA PHE A 377 -4.26 -13.71 -4.09
C PHE A 377 -5.73 -13.35 -4.38
N PRO A 378 -6.22 -12.17 -3.95
CA PRO A 378 -7.50 -11.67 -4.47
C PRO A 378 -7.37 -11.41 -5.97
N ASN A 379 -8.45 -11.69 -6.73
CA ASN A 379 -8.47 -11.49 -8.19
C ASN A 379 -8.68 -10.01 -8.54
N VAL A 380 -7.68 -9.20 -8.24
CA VAL A 380 -7.64 -7.75 -8.57
C VAL A 380 -6.34 -7.45 -9.33
N SER A 381 -6.28 -6.29 -9.97
CA SER A 381 -5.10 -5.82 -10.70
C SER A 381 -4.29 -4.77 -9.95
N TYR A 382 -4.63 -4.49 -8.69
CA TYR A 382 -3.89 -3.57 -7.83
C TYR A 382 -4.12 -3.90 -6.36
N GLY A 383 -3.03 -4.03 -5.60
CA GLY A 383 -3.07 -4.31 -4.16
C GLY A 383 -3.26 -5.80 -3.81
N GLU A 384 -3.24 -6.71 -4.77
CA GLU A 384 -3.28 -8.17 -4.54
C GLU A 384 -2.09 -8.64 -3.70
N ASP A 385 -0.93 -8.09 -3.97
CA ASP A 385 0.33 -8.30 -3.27
C ASP A 385 0.30 -7.77 -1.83
N TYR A 386 -0.30 -6.59 -1.66
CA TYR A 386 -0.49 -5.97 -0.34
C TYR A 386 -1.44 -6.79 0.54
N ALA A 387 -2.56 -7.25 -0.02
CA ALA A 387 -3.51 -8.11 0.70
C ALA A 387 -2.85 -9.39 1.23
N VAL A 388 -2.03 -10.03 0.39
CA VAL A 388 -1.28 -11.24 0.76
C VAL A 388 -0.19 -10.93 1.80
N ALA A 389 0.54 -9.83 1.63
CA ALA A 389 1.57 -9.42 2.58
C ALA A 389 0.99 -9.15 3.97
N LEU A 390 -0.16 -8.45 4.05
CA LEU A 390 -0.91 -8.23 5.29
C LEU A 390 -1.27 -9.57 5.95
N ARG A 391 -1.86 -10.48 5.18
CA ARG A 391 -2.32 -11.77 5.70
C ARG A 391 -1.17 -12.65 6.19
N ILE A 392 -0.07 -12.76 5.41
CA ILE A 392 1.11 -13.52 5.80
C ILE A 392 1.77 -12.92 7.03
N SER A 393 1.97 -11.59 7.04
CA SER A 393 2.65 -10.90 8.13
C SER A 393 1.91 -10.96 9.47
N GLY A 394 0.61 -11.20 9.45
CA GLY A 394 -0.21 -11.40 10.65
C GLY A 394 -0.15 -12.82 11.23
N GLU A 395 0.53 -13.76 10.57
CA GLU A 395 0.61 -15.16 11.03
C GLU A 395 2.00 -15.77 11.01
N TYR A 396 2.82 -15.36 10.04
CA TYR A 396 4.10 -15.98 9.76
C TYR A 396 5.23 -14.96 9.74
N LYS A 397 6.43 -15.46 10.02
CA LYS A 397 7.65 -14.69 9.84
C LYS A 397 7.80 -14.20 8.41
N VAL A 398 8.02 -12.90 8.26
CA VAL A 398 8.47 -12.23 7.04
C VAL A 398 9.93 -11.81 7.24
N SER A 399 10.80 -12.17 6.32
CA SER A 399 12.21 -11.79 6.36
C SER A 399 12.58 -10.86 5.20
N ARG A 400 13.73 -10.20 5.28
CA ARG A 400 14.17 -9.20 4.31
C ARG A 400 15.58 -9.46 3.81
N ILE A 401 15.83 -8.99 2.58
CA ILE A 401 17.14 -8.95 1.95
C ILE A 401 17.45 -7.50 1.62
N PHE A 402 18.48 -6.94 2.25
CA PHE A 402 18.88 -5.55 2.08
C PHE A 402 19.72 -5.29 0.82
N GLU A 403 20.31 -6.36 0.27
CA GLU A 403 20.96 -6.30 -1.03
C GLU A 403 19.94 -5.95 -2.11
N VAL A 404 20.32 -5.08 -3.05
CA VAL A 404 19.48 -4.75 -4.20
C VAL A 404 19.44 -5.95 -5.14
N LEU A 405 18.27 -6.51 -5.33
CA LEU A 405 18.03 -7.69 -6.16
C LEU A 405 17.26 -7.38 -7.44
N TYR A 406 16.65 -6.19 -7.52
CA TYR A 406 15.61 -5.91 -8.48
C TYR A 406 15.74 -4.49 -9.03
N ASN A 407 15.68 -4.35 -10.35
CA ASN A 407 15.61 -3.09 -11.06
C ASN A 407 14.16 -2.81 -11.44
N CYS A 408 13.54 -1.84 -10.77
CA CYS A 408 12.19 -1.39 -11.06
C CYS A 408 12.25 -0.29 -12.12
N ARG A 409 11.84 -0.63 -13.34
CA ARG A 409 11.89 0.27 -14.49
C ARG A 409 10.80 1.32 -14.43
N ARG A 410 11.17 2.58 -14.54
CA ARG A 410 10.24 3.71 -14.65
C ARG A 410 10.19 4.21 -16.08
N TRP A 411 9.04 4.05 -16.72
CA TRP A 411 8.81 4.45 -18.10
C TRP A 411 7.32 4.76 -18.31
N SER A 412 6.97 5.38 -19.45
CA SER A 412 5.60 5.83 -19.73
C SER A 412 4.55 4.71 -19.84
N GLY A 413 4.99 3.45 -20.00
CA GLY A 413 4.11 2.28 -20.09
C GLY A 413 3.84 1.57 -18.75
N ASN A 414 4.41 2.04 -17.62
CA ASN A 414 4.07 1.46 -16.33
C ASN A 414 2.58 1.61 -16.02
N SER A 415 1.97 0.58 -15.45
CA SER A 415 0.54 0.58 -15.10
C SER A 415 0.18 1.62 -14.03
N ASP A 416 1.16 2.04 -13.24
CA ASP A 416 1.05 3.03 -12.17
C ASP A 416 1.64 4.41 -12.53
N ALA A 417 2.15 4.62 -13.75
CA ALA A 417 2.80 5.87 -14.12
C ALA A 417 1.85 7.07 -14.11
N ASN A 418 0.64 6.91 -14.63
CA ASN A 418 -0.36 7.97 -14.70
C ASN A 418 -1.79 7.40 -14.62
N PRO A 419 -2.20 6.80 -13.51
CA PRO A 419 -3.56 6.33 -13.36
C PRO A 419 -4.52 7.54 -13.33
N SER A 420 -5.72 7.38 -13.92
CA SER A 420 -6.75 8.42 -13.80
C SER A 420 -7.10 8.66 -12.33
N HIS A 421 -7.65 9.83 -12.03
CA HIS A 421 -8.06 10.17 -10.65
C HIS A 421 -9.04 9.13 -10.08
N GLU A 422 -10.01 8.67 -10.89
CA GLU A 422 -10.96 7.63 -10.51
C GLU A 422 -10.27 6.29 -10.25
N ALA A 423 -9.28 5.93 -11.06
CA ALA A 423 -8.50 4.71 -10.85
C ALA A 423 -7.68 4.78 -9.55
N GLN A 424 -7.11 5.95 -9.23
CA GLN A 424 -6.40 6.16 -7.96
C GLN A 424 -7.33 5.99 -6.75
N ILE A 425 -8.52 6.62 -6.79
CA ILE A 425 -9.55 6.47 -5.75
C ILE A 425 -9.92 5.00 -5.58
N HIS A 426 -10.22 4.30 -6.68
CA HIS A 426 -10.58 2.89 -6.66
C HIS A 426 -9.46 2.01 -6.06
N ASN A 427 -8.23 2.19 -6.53
CA ASN A 427 -7.07 1.42 -6.09
C ASN A 427 -6.79 1.62 -4.60
N ASN A 428 -6.86 2.85 -4.12
CA ASN A 428 -6.68 3.17 -2.70
C ASN A 428 -7.82 2.58 -1.86
N TYR A 429 -9.07 2.68 -2.32
CA TYR A 429 -10.23 2.12 -1.63
C TYR A 429 -10.13 0.60 -1.49
N VAL A 430 -9.70 -0.11 -2.53
CA VAL A 430 -9.49 -1.56 -2.49
C VAL A 430 -8.43 -1.94 -1.46
N LYS A 431 -7.30 -1.22 -1.39
CA LYS A 431 -6.29 -1.44 -0.35
C LYS A 431 -6.82 -1.16 1.06
N ASP A 432 -7.63 -0.11 1.21
CA ASP A 432 -8.24 0.23 2.49
C ASP A 432 -9.21 -0.87 2.97
N LEU A 433 -9.96 -1.51 2.07
CA LEU A 433 -10.76 -2.69 2.42
C LEU A 433 -9.91 -3.88 2.90
N PHE A 434 -8.72 -4.08 2.33
CA PHE A 434 -7.80 -5.12 2.81
C PHE A 434 -7.26 -4.81 4.21
N ARG A 435 -6.97 -3.53 4.52
CA ARG A 435 -6.59 -3.08 5.87
C ARG A 435 -7.68 -3.36 6.89
N GLU A 436 -8.91 -2.98 6.55
CA GLU A 436 -10.08 -3.17 7.41
C GLU A 436 -10.32 -4.66 7.72
N ARG A 437 -10.26 -5.52 6.71
CA ARG A 437 -10.38 -6.97 6.90
C ARG A 437 -9.28 -7.55 7.78
N GLU A 438 -8.05 -7.11 7.58
CA GLU A 438 -6.93 -7.58 8.40
C GLU A 438 -7.03 -7.06 9.83
N LEU A 439 -7.43 -5.81 10.04
CA LEU A 439 -7.68 -5.26 11.39
C LEU A 439 -8.74 -6.09 12.12
N SER A 440 -9.89 -6.35 11.48
CA SER A 440 -10.97 -7.16 12.05
C SER A 440 -10.50 -8.57 12.41
N ARG A 441 -9.72 -9.21 11.52
CA ARG A 441 -9.13 -10.52 11.77
C ARG A 441 -8.20 -10.51 13.00
N ARG A 442 -7.38 -9.48 13.15
CA ARG A 442 -6.46 -9.36 14.29
C ARG A 442 -7.23 -9.17 15.60
N TYR A 443 -8.27 -8.36 15.58
CA TYR A 443 -9.15 -8.19 16.73
C TYR A 443 -9.74 -9.52 17.19
N THR A 444 -10.32 -10.31 16.27
CA THR A 444 -10.85 -11.64 16.55
C THR A 444 -9.77 -12.61 17.07
N LEU A 445 -8.57 -12.59 16.49
CA LEU A 445 -7.48 -13.46 16.95
C LEU A 445 -7.01 -13.18 18.38
N ILE A 446 -7.07 -11.92 18.82
CA ILE A 446 -6.58 -11.49 20.14
C ILE A 446 -7.68 -11.64 21.19
N ASN A 447 -8.91 -11.24 20.85
CA ASN A 447 -10.01 -11.12 21.82
C ASN A 447 -10.95 -12.32 21.82
N GLY A 448 -10.84 -13.24 20.85
CA GLY A 448 -11.75 -14.36 20.65
C GLY A 448 -13.04 -13.96 19.93
N ASP A 449 -13.83 -14.96 19.55
CA ASP A 449 -15.22 -14.73 19.15
C ASP A 449 -16.05 -14.59 20.45
N GLU A 450 -16.52 -13.37 20.77
CA GLU A 450 -17.57 -13.18 21.75
C GLU A 450 -18.93 -13.57 21.18
#